data_987540f023cb947814f164a808116fbd
#
_entry.id   987540f023cb947814f164a808116fbd
#
_cell.length_a   1.000
_cell.length_b   1.000
_cell.length_c   1.000
_cell.angle_alpha   90.00
_cell.angle_beta   90.00
_cell.angle_gamma   90.00
#
_symmetry.space_group_name_H-M   'P 1'
#
loop_
_entity.id
_entity.type
_entity.pdbx_description
1 polymer ?
#
loop_
_entity_poly.entity_id
_entity_poly.type
_entity_poly.pdbx_seq_one_letter_code
_entity_poly.pdbx_strand_id
1 'polypeptide(L)'
;TEIYTLSLHDALPISSLLTAYLQQTLSSGRVIPGYGHAVLRSIDPRFAVEYKFGKATAADDPYFQTAKAIFKTAPAILKATGKVKNPWPNVDALTGVLFNHFGLTHSSFYTVLFGLSRLMGFTCHIVWARAVNKPIERPKALTTRILEAMVSEQNLENLIR
;
A
#
# COMPACT_ATOMS: atom_id res chain seq x y z
N THR A 1 16.59 2.38 -7.31
CA THR A 1 17.55 3.49 -7.05
C THR A 1 17.38 4.65 -8.04
N GLU A 2 16.79 4.43 -9.21
CA GLU A 2 16.65 5.47 -10.26
C GLU A 2 15.47 6.43 -10.11
N ILE A 3 14.55 6.18 -9.17
CA ILE A 3 13.37 7.05 -8.95
C ILE A 3 13.75 8.41 -8.35
N TYR A 4 14.95 8.53 -7.78
CA TYR A 4 15.34 9.70 -6.98
C TYR A 4 16.25 10.70 -7.70
N THR A 5 16.58 10.48 -8.97
CA THR A 5 17.48 11.35 -9.75
C THR A 5 16.79 12.26 -10.76
N LEU A 6 15.46 12.41 -10.70
CA LEU A 6 14.78 13.47 -11.45
C LEU A 6 15.20 14.83 -10.87
N SER A 7 16.21 15.44 -11.51
CA SER A 7 16.65 16.79 -11.22
C SER A 7 15.45 17.75 -11.32
N LEU A 8 15.15 18.42 -10.21
CA LEU A 8 14.06 19.40 -10.10
C LEU A 8 14.28 20.69 -10.93
N HIS A 9 15.29 20.73 -11.80
CA HIS A 9 15.75 21.97 -12.44
C HIS A 9 15.25 22.26 -13.86
N ASP A 10 14.49 21.35 -14.48
CA ASP A 10 14.01 21.62 -15.84
C ASP A 10 12.53 22.04 -15.86
N ALA A 11 12.31 23.21 -16.44
CA ALA A 11 11.09 24.03 -16.42
C ALA A 11 9.88 23.47 -17.20
N LEU A 12 9.71 22.17 -17.30
CA LEU A 12 8.45 21.55 -17.68
C LEU A 12 7.59 21.34 -16.43
N PRO A 13 6.26 21.50 -16.49
CA PRO A 13 5.44 21.29 -15.31
C PRO A 13 5.68 19.87 -14.80
N ILE A 14 6.15 19.76 -13.57
CA ILE A 14 6.49 18.50 -12.86
C ILE A 14 5.42 17.42 -13.10
N SER A 15 4.17 17.82 -13.28
CA SER A 15 3.05 16.94 -13.57
C SER A 15 3.14 16.22 -14.93
N SER A 16 3.64 16.85 -15.98
CA SER A 16 3.73 16.24 -17.32
C SER A 16 4.88 15.24 -17.41
N LEU A 17 6.04 15.58 -16.88
CA LEU A 17 7.19 14.67 -16.78
C LEU A 17 6.85 13.45 -15.91
N LEU A 18 6.21 13.68 -14.77
CA LEU A 18 5.78 12.62 -13.88
C LEU A 18 4.76 11.71 -14.55
N THR A 19 3.79 12.26 -15.27
CA THR A 19 2.80 11.48 -16.02
C THR A 19 3.47 10.60 -17.07
N ALA A 20 4.38 11.16 -17.87
CA ALA A 20 5.12 10.42 -18.89
C ALA A 20 5.96 9.29 -18.25
N TYR A 21 6.66 9.56 -17.16
CA TYR A 21 7.44 8.57 -16.43
C TYR A 21 6.58 7.43 -15.90
N LEU A 22 5.44 7.72 -15.27
CA LEU A 22 4.53 6.70 -14.75
C LEU A 22 3.94 5.84 -15.87
N GLN A 23 3.57 6.45 -17.00
CA GLN A 23 3.09 5.73 -18.19
C GLN A 23 4.17 4.83 -18.78
N GLN A 24 5.40 5.32 -18.91
CA GLN A 24 6.55 4.53 -19.38
C GLN A 24 6.83 3.36 -18.44
N THR A 25 6.76 3.59 -17.11
CA THR A 25 6.93 2.53 -16.11
C THR A 25 5.91 1.42 -16.30
N LEU A 26 4.65 1.75 -16.49
CA LEU A 26 3.59 0.76 -16.71
C LEU A 26 3.71 0.06 -18.07
N SER A 27 4.09 0.78 -19.13
CA SER A 27 4.27 0.20 -20.46
C SER A 27 5.45 -0.78 -20.53
N SER A 28 6.48 -0.58 -19.70
CA SER A 28 7.60 -1.53 -19.55
C SER A 28 7.25 -2.77 -18.70
N GLY A 29 5.98 -2.96 -18.30
CA GLY A 29 5.54 -4.10 -17.50
C GLY A 29 5.87 -3.98 -16.00
N ARG A 30 6.45 -2.86 -15.56
CA ARG A 30 6.71 -2.59 -14.14
C ARG A 30 5.46 -2.04 -13.45
N VAL A 31 5.40 -2.22 -12.14
CA VAL A 31 4.35 -1.64 -11.30
C VAL A 31 4.79 -0.31 -10.69
N ILE A 32 3.84 0.51 -10.28
CA ILE A 32 4.13 1.69 -9.46
C ILE A 32 4.20 1.23 -8.00
N PRO A 33 5.39 1.24 -7.35
CA PRO A 33 5.53 0.81 -5.97
C PRO A 33 4.65 1.63 -5.03
N GLY A 34 4.10 0.98 -4.00
CA GLY A 34 3.22 1.63 -3.04
C GLY A 34 1.78 1.86 -3.52
N TYR A 35 1.41 1.36 -4.71
CA TYR A 35 0.04 1.49 -5.25
C TYR A 35 -0.59 0.12 -5.50
N GLY A 36 -1.87 0.04 -5.16
CA GLY A 36 -2.61 -1.20 -5.24
C GLY A 36 -2.63 -1.99 -3.93
N HIS A 37 -3.57 -2.92 -3.82
CA HIS A 37 -3.68 -3.81 -2.67
C HIS A 37 -4.50 -5.05 -3.05
N ALA A 38 -4.10 -6.21 -2.51
CA ALA A 38 -4.79 -7.47 -2.77
C ALA A 38 -6.23 -7.48 -2.21
N VAL A 39 -6.44 -6.86 -1.05
CA VAL A 39 -7.71 -6.89 -0.31
C VAL A 39 -8.44 -5.55 -0.36
N LEU A 40 -7.76 -4.44 -0.05
CA LEU A 40 -8.40 -3.12 0.01
C LEU A 40 -8.89 -2.67 -1.36
N ARG A 41 -10.01 -1.95 -1.38
CA ARG A 41 -10.63 -1.34 -2.57
C ARG A 41 -10.75 0.18 -2.46
N SER A 42 -10.22 0.75 -1.40
CA SER A 42 -10.13 2.18 -1.10
C SER A 42 -8.70 2.54 -0.70
N ILE A 43 -8.47 3.81 -0.41
CA ILE A 43 -7.18 4.28 0.14
C ILE A 43 -6.89 3.53 1.44
N ASP A 44 -5.65 3.07 1.58
CA ASP A 44 -5.18 2.42 2.81
C ASP A 44 -5.27 3.42 3.98
N PRO A 45 -5.97 3.10 5.08
CA PRO A 45 -6.08 4.00 6.22
C PRO A 45 -4.73 4.34 6.85
N ARG A 46 -3.75 3.44 6.74
CA ARG A 46 -2.38 3.69 7.23
C ARG A 46 -1.70 4.78 6.38
N PHE A 47 -1.84 4.73 5.05
CA PHE A 47 -1.36 5.80 4.18
C PHE A 47 -2.00 7.15 4.54
N ALA A 48 -3.28 7.18 4.84
CA ALA A 48 -3.97 8.42 5.21
C ALA A 48 -3.38 9.06 6.49
N VAL A 49 -3.02 8.24 7.47
CA VAL A 49 -2.36 8.68 8.71
C VAL A 49 -0.95 9.19 8.42
N GLU A 50 -0.14 8.42 7.66
CA GLU A 50 1.21 8.82 7.25
C GLU A 50 1.20 10.11 6.43
N TYR A 51 0.24 10.27 5.53
CA TYR A 51 0.11 11.47 4.72
C TYR A 51 -0.23 12.71 5.56
N LYS A 52 -1.12 12.55 6.55
CA LYS A 52 -1.42 13.63 7.51
C LYS A 52 -0.20 14.00 8.34
N PHE A 53 0.53 13.00 8.83
CA PHE A 53 1.76 13.19 9.60
C PHE A 53 2.84 13.87 8.76
N GLY A 54 3.11 13.38 7.55
CA GLY A 54 4.10 13.97 6.63
C GLY A 54 3.77 15.41 6.25
N LYS A 55 2.49 15.77 6.11
CA LYS A 55 2.07 17.17 5.92
C LYS A 55 2.43 18.06 7.09
N ALA A 56 2.42 17.54 8.30
CA ALA A 56 2.73 18.32 9.50
C ALA A 56 4.23 18.41 9.78
N THR A 57 5.02 17.42 9.40
CA THR A 57 6.43 17.29 9.82
C THR A 57 7.43 17.40 8.68
N ALA A 58 7.05 17.08 7.45
CA ALA A 58 7.92 16.98 6.28
C ALA A 58 7.37 17.75 5.08
N ALA A 59 6.62 18.83 5.32
CA ALA A 59 5.91 19.57 4.27
C ALA A 59 6.84 20.06 3.15
N ASP A 60 8.05 20.53 3.50
CA ASP A 60 9.04 21.09 2.58
C ASP A 60 10.07 20.06 2.09
N ASP A 61 9.95 18.81 2.52
CA ASP A 61 10.85 17.74 2.09
C ASP A 61 10.64 17.42 0.60
N PRO A 62 11.69 17.42 -0.24
CA PRO A 62 11.58 17.16 -1.68
C PRO A 62 10.99 15.78 -2.01
N TYR A 63 11.32 14.76 -1.23
CA TYR A 63 10.79 13.41 -1.42
C TYR A 63 9.31 13.35 -1.06
N PHE A 64 8.91 14.03 0.01
CA PHE A 64 7.50 14.12 0.39
C PHE A 64 6.68 14.90 -0.66
N GLN A 65 7.21 15.99 -1.21
CA GLN A 65 6.56 16.72 -2.30
C GLN A 65 6.43 15.88 -3.56
N THR A 66 7.45 15.06 -3.89
CA THR A 66 7.40 14.11 -5.00
C THR A 66 6.33 13.04 -4.77
N ALA A 67 6.30 12.43 -3.58
CA ALA A 67 5.28 11.45 -3.21
C ALA A 67 3.85 12.03 -3.28
N LYS A 68 3.68 13.27 -2.87
CA LYS A 68 2.41 14.00 -2.98
C LYS A 68 1.99 14.25 -4.43
N ALA A 69 2.94 14.54 -5.33
CA ALA A 69 2.68 14.68 -6.75
C ALA A 69 2.28 13.33 -7.38
N ILE A 70 2.97 12.25 -7.02
CA ILE A 70 2.63 10.88 -7.44
C ILE A 70 1.22 10.52 -6.95
N PHE A 71 0.88 10.82 -5.71
CA PHE A 71 -0.46 10.55 -5.16
C PHE A 71 -1.58 11.24 -5.94
N LYS A 72 -1.33 12.47 -6.43
CA LYS A 72 -2.31 13.19 -7.26
C LYS A 72 -2.47 12.60 -8.66
N THR A 73 -1.42 12.01 -9.22
CA THR A 73 -1.35 11.62 -10.64
C THR A 73 -1.56 10.13 -10.86
N ALA A 74 -0.93 9.27 -10.07
CA ALA A 74 -0.90 7.83 -10.27
C ALA A 74 -2.29 7.15 -10.26
N PRO A 75 -3.24 7.50 -9.38
CA PRO A 75 -4.55 6.84 -9.36
C PRO A 75 -5.34 6.99 -10.67
N ALA A 76 -5.25 8.16 -11.31
CA ALA A 76 -5.91 8.40 -12.60
C ALA A 76 -5.30 7.55 -13.73
N ILE A 77 -3.97 7.49 -13.78
CA ILE A 77 -3.23 6.68 -14.75
C ILE A 77 -3.54 5.19 -14.56
N LEU A 78 -3.51 4.71 -13.32
CA LEU A 78 -3.80 3.31 -13.00
C LEU A 78 -5.24 2.92 -13.37
N LYS A 79 -6.22 3.79 -13.10
CA LYS A 79 -7.61 3.59 -13.51
C LYS A 79 -7.74 3.49 -15.04
N ALA A 80 -7.03 4.34 -15.77
CA ALA A 80 -7.07 4.36 -17.22
C ALA A 80 -6.55 3.06 -17.86
N THR A 81 -5.71 2.28 -17.17
CA THR A 81 -5.26 0.97 -17.67
C THR A 81 -6.35 -0.08 -17.73
N GLY A 82 -7.46 0.08 -17.00
CA GLY A 82 -8.55 -0.90 -16.87
C GLY A 82 -8.19 -2.21 -16.17
N LYS A 83 -6.93 -2.42 -15.81
CA LYS A 83 -6.40 -3.69 -15.26
C LYS A 83 -6.33 -3.71 -13.74
N VAL A 84 -6.34 -2.55 -13.10
CA VAL A 84 -6.07 -2.40 -11.66
C VAL A 84 -7.35 -2.29 -10.85
N LYS A 85 -7.62 -3.27 -9.99
CA LYS A 85 -8.80 -3.28 -9.10
C LYS A 85 -8.73 -2.21 -8.00
N ASN A 86 -7.54 -1.88 -7.54
CA ASN A 86 -7.30 -0.85 -6.53
C ASN A 86 -6.17 0.08 -7.00
N PRO A 87 -6.48 1.29 -7.49
CA PRO A 87 -5.49 2.25 -7.97
C PRO A 87 -4.91 3.14 -6.86
N TRP A 88 -5.35 2.96 -5.62
CA TRP A 88 -5.02 3.83 -4.51
C TRP A 88 -3.70 3.45 -3.84
N PRO A 89 -3.03 4.41 -3.18
CA PRO A 89 -1.81 4.13 -2.44
C PRO A 89 -2.08 3.23 -1.22
N ASN A 90 -1.10 2.42 -0.91
CA ASN A 90 -0.99 1.66 0.32
C ASN A 90 0.09 2.29 1.24
N VAL A 91 0.32 1.68 2.40
CA VAL A 91 1.28 2.17 3.40
C VAL A 91 2.70 2.38 2.84
N ASP A 92 3.14 1.51 1.92
CA ASP A 92 4.51 1.55 1.39
C ASP A 92 4.78 2.79 0.51
N ALA A 93 3.75 3.51 0.08
CA ALA A 93 3.90 4.72 -0.74
C ALA A 93 4.58 5.88 0.01
N LEU A 94 4.51 5.92 1.35
CA LEU A 94 5.06 7.02 2.16
C LEU A 94 6.06 6.57 3.24
N THR A 95 5.96 5.33 3.72
CA THR A 95 6.82 4.84 4.81
C THR A 95 8.30 5.12 4.56
N GLY A 96 8.82 4.78 3.36
CA GLY A 96 10.22 5.01 3.01
C GLY A 96 10.60 6.49 2.92
N VAL A 97 9.68 7.34 2.47
CA VAL A 97 9.89 8.79 2.39
C VAL A 97 10.01 9.38 3.79
N LEU A 98 9.13 9.00 4.70
CA LEU A 98 9.16 9.46 6.08
C LEU A 98 10.41 8.96 6.81
N PHE A 99 10.77 7.70 6.64
CA PHE A 99 12.02 7.19 7.22
C PHE A 99 13.23 7.97 6.75
N ASN A 100 13.33 8.25 5.45
CA ASN A 100 14.42 9.05 4.91
C ASN A 100 14.45 10.47 5.49
N HIS A 101 13.29 11.12 5.62
CA HIS A 101 13.16 12.46 6.22
C HIS A 101 13.69 12.48 7.66
N PHE A 102 13.42 11.45 8.45
CA PHE A 102 13.92 11.33 9.83
C PHE A 102 15.32 10.73 9.95
N GLY A 103 16.08 10.68 8.87
CA GLY A 103 17.49 10.27 8.87
C GLY A 103 17.75 8.76 8.77
N LEU A 104 16.72 7.94 8.60
CA LEU A 104 16.85 6.51 8.32
C LEU A 104 17.07 6.31 6.81
N THR A 105 18.31 6.55 6.36
CA THR A 105 18.63 6.58 4.92
C THR A 105 18.97 5.21 4.31
N HIS A 106 19.19 4.19 5.14
CA HIS A 106 19.48 2.82 4.68
C HIS A 106 18.19 2.07 4.29
N SER A 107 17.77 2.22 3.04
CA SER A 107 16.52 1.64 2.51
C SER A 107 16.43 0.11 2.63
N SER A 108 17.57 -0.59 2.59
CA SER A 108 17.61 -2.05 2.82
C SER A 108 17.14 -2.46 4.21
N PHE A 109 17.16 -1.54 5.18
CA PHE A 109 16.70 -1.78 6.54
C PHE A 109 15.20 -1.58 6.73
N TYR A 110 14.50 -0.97 5.80
CA TYR A 110 13.05 -0.70 5.94
C TYR A 110 12.23 -1.97 6.05
N THR A 111 12.59 -3.01 5.31
CA THR A 111 11.93 -4.33 5.43
C THR A 111 12.15 -4.96 6.80
N VAL A 112 13.33 -4.76 7.40
CA VAL A 112 13.62 -5.24 8.76
C VAL A 112 12.75 -4.51 9.78
N LEU A 113 12.62 -3.19 9.68
CA LEU A 113 11.74 -2.39 10.55
C LEU A 113 10.29 -2.83 10.44
N PHE A 114 9.81 -3.07 9.21
CA PHE A 114 8.49 -3.62 8.99
C PHE A 114 8.31 -5.00 9.64
N GLY A 115 9.28 -5.89 9.48
CA GLY A 115 9.28 -7.22 10.11
C GLY A 115 9.23 -7.14 11.63
N LEU A 116 10.03 -6.28 12.24
CA LEU A 116 10.05 -6.05 13.68
C LEU A 116 8.69 -5.53 14.19
N SER A 117 8.10 -4.56 13.52
CA SER A 117 6.79 -4.03 13.90
C SER A 117 5.69 -5.09 13.83
N ARG A 118 5.79 -6.05 12.90
CA ARG A 118 4.85 -7.14 12.73
C ARG A 118 5.08 -8.30 13.70
N LEU A 119 6.31 -8.44 14.24
CA LEU A 119 6.70 -9.56 15.10
C LEU A 119 5.82 -9.69 16.35
N MET A 120 5.47 -8.59 16.98
CA MET A 120 4.56 -8.61 18.13
C MET A 120 3.20 -9.21 17.77
N GLY A 121 2.61 -8.79 16.65
CA GLY A 121 1.33 -9.32 16.18
C GLY A 121 1.41 -10.82 15.88
N PHE A 122 2.45 -11.28 15.21
CA PHE A 122 2.67 -12.71 14.96
C PHE A 122 2.81 -13.51 16.25
N THR A 123 3.61 -13.02 17.18
CA THR A 123 3.82 -13.69 18.46
C THR A 123 2.52 -13.81 19.24
N CYS A 124 1.75 -12.73 19.33
CA CYS A 124 0.43 -12.76 19.99
C CYS A 124 -0.51 -13.78 19.36
N HIS A 125 -0.58 -13.80 18.01
CA HIS A 125 -1.44 -14.75 17.30
C HIS A 125 -0.99 -16.20 17.51
N ILE A 126 0.32 -16.48 17.48
CA ILE A 126 0.86 -17.83 17.71
C ILE A 126 0.55 -18.30 19.15
N VAL A 127 0.82 -17.44 20.13
CA VAL A 127 0.55 -17.77 21.53
C VAL A 127 -0.96 -18.04 21.76
N TRP A 128 -1.81 -17.17 21.22
CA TRP A 128 -3.25 -17.33 21.34
C TRP A 128 -3.73 -18.62 20.66
N ALA A 129 -3.32 -18.85 19.42
CA ALA A 129 -3.71 -20.06 18.68
C ALA A 129 -3.30 -21.34 19.42
N ARG A 130 -2.10 -21.34 20.03
CA ARG A 130 -1.63 -22.47 20.85
C ARG A 130 -2.42 -22.61 22.15
N ALA A 131 -2.70 -21.51 22.84
CA ALA A 131 -3.45 -21.52 24.10
C ALA A 131 -4.87 -22.09 23.91
N VAL A 132 -5.53 -21.78 22.79
CA VAL A 132 -6.89 -22.29 22.49
C VAL A 132 -6.88 -23.55 21.61
N ASN A 133 -5.71 -24.15 21.39
CA ASN A 133 -5.53 -25.38 20.60
C ASN A 133 -6.13 -25.32 19.20
N LYS A 134 -5.98 -24.16 18.53
CA LYS A 134 -6.46 -23.94 17.16
C LYS A 134 -5.36 -24.18 16.13
N PRO A 135 -5.71 -24.72 14.94
CA PRO A 135 -4.79 -24.77 13.81
C PRO A 135 -4.45 -23.36 13.31
N ILE A 136 -3.49 -23.27 12.39
CA ILE A 136 -3.19 -22.01 11.69
C ILE A 136 -4.42 -21.60 10.87
N GLU A 137 -5.00 -20.47 11.24
CA GLU A 137 -6.13 -19.89 10.52
C GLU A 137 -5.63 -18.92 9.43
N ARG A 138 -6.20 -19.06 8.23
CA ARG A 138 -6.03 -18.12 7.13
C ARG A 138 -7.37 -17.39 6.93
N PRO A 139 -7.62 -16.29 7.63
CA PRO A 139 -8.89 -15.59 7.50
C PRO A 139 -9.08 -15.10 6.06
N LYS A 140 -10.26 -15.36 5.52
CA LYS A 140 -10.70 -14.80 4.24
C LYS A 140 -11.64 -13.64 4.55
N ALA A 141 -11.41 -12.49 3.93
CA ALA A 141 -12.38 -11.39 4.00
C ALA A 141 -13.58 -11.77 3.13
N LEU A 142 -14.70 -12.10 3.77
CA LEU A 142 -15.98 -12.34 3.12
C LEU A 142 -16.87 -11.12 3.32
N THR A 143 -17.54 -10.68 2.26
CA THR A 143 -18.58 -9.66 2.36
C THR A 143 -19.89 -10.30 2.85
N THR A 144 -20.75 -9.53 3.51
CA THR A 144 -22.09 -9.98 3.92
C THR A 144 -22.83 -10.62 2.76
N ARG A 145 -22.77 -10.02 1.58
CA ARG A 145 -23.39 -10.56 0.36
C ARG A 145 -22.87 -11.94 -0.03
N ILE A 146 -21.58 -12.20 0.14
CA ILE A 146 -21.01 -13.53 -0.13
C ILE A 146 -21.51 -14.54 0.90
N LEU A 147 -21.57 -14.14 2.18
CA LEU A 147 -22.09 -14.98 3.24
C LEU A 147 -23.58 -15.30 3.01
N GLU A 148 -24.39 -14.33 2.65
CA GLU A 148 -25.80 -14.51 2.31
C GLU A 148 -25.98 -15.47 1.13
N ALA A 149 -25.18 -15.34 0.07
CA ALA A 149 -25.18 -16.25 -1.06
C ALA A 149 -24.80 -17.69 -0.64
N MET A 150 -23.76 -17.83 0.17
CA MET A 150 -23.33 -19.14 0.67
C MET A 150 -24.41 -19.82 1.55
N VAL A 151 -25.12 -19.07 2.37
CA VAL A 151 -26.21 -19.57 3.21
C VAL A 151 -27.44 -19.94 2.37
N SER A 152 -27.76 -19.18 1.34
CA SER A 152 -28.89 -19.46 0.46
C SER A 152 -28.65 -20.66 -0.48
N GLU A 153 -27.40 -20.93 -0.87
CA GLU A 153 -27.01 -22.04 -1.73
C GLU A 153 -26.74 -23.35 -0.99
N GLN A 154 -26.41 -23.27 0.29
CA GLN A 154 -26.16 -24.46 1.13
C GLN A 154 -27.34 -24.69 2.08
N ASN A 155 -27.99 -25.85 1.95
CA ASN A 155 -28.85 -26.34 3.03
C ASN A 155 -28.05 -26.32 4.34
N LEU A 156 -28.65 -25.77 5.39
CA LEU A 156 -28.03 -25.62 6.73
C LEU A 156 -27.39 -26.92 7.27
N GLU A 157 -27.84 -28.08 6.81
CA GLU A 157 -27.30 -29.41 7.16
C GLU A 157 -25.85 -29.64 6.72
N ASN A 158 -25.36 -28.93 5.71
CA ASN A 158 -23.96 -29.01 5.25
C ASN A 158 -23.03 -28.05 6.01
N LEU A 159 -23.55 -27.12 6.80
CA LEU A 159 -22.77 -26.17 7.61
C LEU A 159 -22.42 -26.72 9.00
N ILE A 160 -23.10 -27.80 9.44
CA ILE A 160 -22.97 -28.38 10.79
C ILE A 160 -22.13 -29.66 10.80
N ARG A 161 -21.73 -30.16 9.63
CA ARG A 161 -20.77 -31.26 9.48
C ARG A 161 -19.36 -30.72 9.26
#